data_02d13691598b627a40fe2f2e57979199
#
_entry.id   02d13691598b627a40fe2f2e57979199
#
_cell.length_a   1.000
_cell.length_b   1.000
_cell.length_c   1.000
_cell.angle_alpha   90.00
_cell.angle_beta   90.00
_cell.angle_gamma   90.00
#
_symmetry.space_group_name_H-M   'P 1'
#
loop_
_entity.id
_entity.type
_entity.pdbx_description
1 polymer ?
#
loop_
_entity_poly.entity_id
_entity_poly.type
_entity_poly.pdbx_seq_one_letter_code
_entity_poly.pdbx_strand_id
1 'polypeptide(L)'
;MSIIMDPQRLDDRNETIADDAPTACAAISISPYFRWKNVPGFLVALALCLPGLPLILVLVLVVRASSPGPAIYRQVRVGRNGRTFTIFKLRTMRQDAEAVTGPTWASTDDPRVTRVGRVIRALHLDELPQLFNVLLGDMSLVGPRPERPEFTQLLGRKVPGYLDRLSVRPGITGLAQINLPPDTDLESVRRKVVLDREYVESASPLMDVKILACTCFRIVGIHGTLTRRLLGLERWAAVMAATRGPAVASSREATIPSAVSTPHSNGHYGAAKTAARAVQKNRPR
;
A
#
# COMPACT_ATOMS: atom_id res chain seq x y z
N MET A 1 16.92 4.01 8.77
CA MET A 1 16.33 3.25 9.89
C MET A 1 14.86 3.14 9.58
N SER A 2 14.48 2.06 8.86
CA SER A 2 13.10 1.84 8.38
C SER A 2 12.27 1.32 9.55
N ILE A 3 11.29 2.10 9.97
CA ILE A 3 10.30 1.66 10.96
C ILE A 3 9.38 0.67 10.25
N ILE A 4 9.62 -0.62 10.48
CA ILE A 4 8.69 -1.68 10.09
C ILE A 4 7.47 -1.50 10.98
N MET A 5 6.35 -1.05 10.42
CA MET A 5 5.06 -1.06 11.11
C MET A 5 4.60 -2.51 11.25
N ASP A 6 4.82 -3.07 12.42
CA ASP A 6 4.28 -4.36 12.84
C ASP A 6 2.82 -4.18 13.27
N PRO A 7 1.86 -4.81 12.60
CA PRO A 7 0.45 -4.74 12.98
C PRO A 7 0.17 -5.32 14.38
N GLN A 8 1.02 -6.22 14.88
CA GLN A 8 0.82 -6.86 16.20
C GLN A 8 1.20 -5.95 17.39
N ARG A 9 1.99 -4.91 17.19
CA ARG A 9 2.32 -3.96 18.27
C ARG A 9 1.19 -2.99 18.63
N LEU A 10 0.07 -3.05 17.93
CA LEU A 10 -1.06 -2.13 18.11
C LEU A 10 -2.26 -2.75 18.85
N ASP A 11 -2.17 -4.03 19.23
CA ASP A 11 -3.32 -4.78 19.79
C ASP A 11 -3.29 -4.95 21.32
N ASP A 12 -2.31 -4.39 22.02
CA ASP A 12 -2.16 -4.52 23.49
C ASP A 12 -3.02 -3.54 24.31
N ARG A 13 -4.01 -2.89 23.71
CA ARG A 13 -5.08 -2.25 24.47
C ARG A 13 -6.42 -2.77 24.00
N ASN A 14 -6.91 -3.69 24.78
CA ASN A 14 -8.28 -4.19 24.79
C ASN A 14 -9.22 -3.02 25.20
N GLU A 15 -9.39 -2.03 24.33
CA GLU A 15 -10.45 -1.04 24.46
C GLU A 15 -11.65 -1.56 23.69
N THR A 16 -12.67 -1.94 24.45
CA THR A 16 -14.05 -2.14 23.99
C THR A 16 -14.36 -1.16 22.89
N ILE A 17 -14.72 -1.70 21.72
CA ILE A 17 -15.19 -0.93 20.56
C ILE A 17 -16.48 -0.24 20.99
N ALA A 18 -16.36 0.96 21.57
CA ALA A 18 -17.47 1.88 21.63
C ALA A 18 -17.68 2.43 20.21
N ASP A 19 -18.93 2.48 19.79
CA ASP A 19 -19.45 3.03 18.53
C ASP A 19 -19.12 4.53 18.38
N ASP A 20 -17.84 4.87 18.22
CA ASP A 20 -17.46 6.16 17.66
C ASP A 20 -17.54 6.05 16.14
N ALA A 21 -18.72 6.33 15.62
CA ALA A 21 -18.91 6.55 14.20
C ALA A 21 -17.84 7.52 13.71
N PRO A 22 -17.12 7.21 12.61
CA PRO A 22 -16.09 8.09 12.10
C PRO A 22 -16.72 9.45 11.81
N THR A 23 -16.11 10.51 12.37
CA THR A 23 -16.47 11.90 12.12
C THR A 23 -16.88 12.07 10.67
N ALA A 24 -18.10 12.54 10.43
CA ALA A 24 -18.72 12.64 9.12
C ALA A 24 -17.72 13.29 8.13
N CYS A 25 -17.13 12.46 7.30
CA CYS A 25 -16.30 12.92 6.20
C CYS A 25 -17.21 13.72 5.28
N ALA A 26 -16.80 14.91 4.87
CA ALA A 26 -17.53 15.73 3.91
C ALA A 26 -17.88 14.82 2.71
N ALA A 27 -19.15 14.75 2.35
CA ALA A 27 -19.63 13.84 1.32
C ALA A 27 -18.83 14.06 0.02
N ILE A 28 -18.04 13.04 -0.37
CA ILE A 28 -17.25 13.12 -1.60
C ILE A 28 -18.20 13.12 -2.82
N SER A 29 -17.95 14.05 -3.75
CA SER A 29 -18.69 14.09 -5.02
C SER A 29 -18.16 13.04 -5.97
N ILE A 30 -18.97 12.04 -6.28
CA ILE A 30 -18.59 10.96 -7.19
C ILE A 30 -18.89 11.38 -8.63
N SER A 31 -17.88 11.36 -9.52
CA SER A 31 -18.06 11.68 -10.93
C SER A 31 -19.19 10.84 -11.57
N PRO A 32 -20.09 11.47 -12.34
CA PRO A 32 -21.16 10.76 -13.07
C PRO A 32 -20.64 9.66 -14.02
N TYR A 33 -19.39 9.75 -14.43
CA TYR A 33 -18.74 8.74 -15.27
C TYR A 33 -18.78 7.34 -14.68
N PHE A 34 -18.75 7.18 -13.35
CA PHE A 34 -18.81 5.87 -12.70
C PHE A 34 -20.13 5.11 -12.90
N ARG A 35 -21.18 5.76 -13.40
CA ARG A 35 -22.46 5.09 -13.72
C ARG A 35 -22.33 4.10 -14.88
N TRP A 36 -21.51 4.42 -15.89
CA TRP A 36 -21.40 3.63 -17.10
C TRP A 36 -19.96 3.13 -17.42
N LYS A 37 -18.94 3.65 -16.74
CA LYS A 37 -17.52 3.29 -16.88
C LYS A 37 -17.25 1.79 -16.94
N ASN A 38 -18.03 0.99 -16.22
CA ASN A 38 -17.79 -0.45 -16.11
C ASN A 38 -18.03 -1.19 -17.44
N VAL A 39 -18.90 -0.69 -18.32
CA VAL A 39 -19.19 -1.33 -19.61
C VAL A 39 -17.96 -1.29 -20.54
N PRO A 40 -17.41 -0.11 -20.89
CA PRO A 40 -16.20 -0.08 -21.71
C PRO A 40 -15.00 -0.75 -21.02
N GLY A 41 -14.87 -0.63 -19.70
CA GLY A 41 -13.82 -1.31 -18.93
C GLY A 41 -13.89 -2.84 -19.05
N PHE A 42 -15.11 -3.42 -19.00
CA PHE A 42 -15.34 -4.84 -19.22
C PHE A 42 -14.96 -5.28 -20.64
N LEU A 43 -15.38 -4.52 -21.66
CA LEU A 43 -15.06 -4.84 -23.07
C LEU A 43 -13.56 -4.80 -23.33
N VAL A 44 -12.87 -3.81 -22.80
CA VAL A 44 -11.41 -3.71 -22.91
C VAL A 44 -10.73 -4.85 -22.16
N ALA A 45 -11.17 -5.20 -20.95
CA ALA A 45 -10.64 -6.34 -20.21
C ALA A 45 -10.85 -7.67 -20.97
N LEU A 46 -12.03 -7.85 -21.57
CA LEU A 46 -12.33 -9.03 -22.39
C LEU A 46 -11.41 -9.11 -23.60
N ALA A 47 -11.21 -8.02 -24.30
CA ALA A 47 -10.27 -7.94 -25.43
C ALA A 47 -8.83 -8.23 -25.02
N LEU A 48 -8.40 -7.73 -23.84
CA LEU A 48 -7.06 -8.00 -23.30
C LEU A 48 -6.89 -9.43 -22.79
N CYS A 49 -7.95 -10.11 -22.39
CA CYS A 49 -7.90 -11.52 -21.99
C CYS A 49 -7.53 -12.43 -23.17
N LEU A 50 -7.89 -12.06 -24.40
CA LEU A 50 -7.60 -12.89 -25.58
C LEU A 50 -6.09 -13.15 -25.76
N PRO A 51 -5.22 -12.13 -25.85
CA PRO A 51 -3.76 -12.33 -25.85
C PRO A 51 -3.20 -12.60 -24.45
N GLY A 52 -3.86 -12.16 -23.40
CA GLY A 52 -3.40 -12.31 -22.01
C GLY A 52 -3.49 -13.73 -21.49
N LEU A 53 -4.53 -14.49 -21.88
CA LEU A 53 -4.73 -15.85 -21.39
C LEU A 53 -3.59 -16.82 -21.78
N PRO A 54 -3.14 -16.94 -23.04
CA PRO A 54 -1.97 -17.75 -23.37
C PRO A 54 -0.72 -17.30 -22.62
N LEU A 55 -0.50 -16.00 -22.47
CA LEU A 55 0.62 -15.47 -21.68
C LEU A 55 0.53 -15.87 -20.21
N ILE A 56 -0.65 -15.75 -19.59
CA ILE A 56 -0.88 -16.19 -18.20
C ILE A 56 -0.57 -17.68 -18.06
N LEU A 57 -0.99 -18.53 -19.01
CA LEU A 57 -0.73 -19.97 -18.97
C LEU A 57 0.77 -20.26 -19.00
N VAL A 58 1.52 -19.63 -19.90
CA VAL A 58 2.99 -19.75 -19.95
C VAL A 58 3.62 -19.31 -18.63
N LEU A 59 3.21 -18.15 -18.09
CA LEU A 59 3.74 -17.65 -16.82
C LEU A 59 3.38 -18.55 -15.63
N VAL A 60 2.21 -19.18 -15.62
CA VAL A 60 1.81 -20.18 -14.62
C VAL A 60 2.77 -21.37 -14.64
N LEU A 61 3.12 -21.88 -15.83
CA LEU A 61 4.09 -22.97 -15.96
C LEU A 61 5.48 -22.55 -15.47
N VAL A 62 5.96 -21.36 -15.85
CA VAL A 62 7.25 -20.81 -15.41
C VAL A 62 7.30 -20.63 -13.89
N VAL A 63 6.26 -20.07 -13.27
CA VAL A 63 6.19 -19.92 -11.81
C VAL A 63 6.18 -21.28 -11.12
N ARG A 64 5.44 -22.24 -11.64
CA ARG A 64 5.33 -23.57 -11.06
C ARG A 64 6.64 -24.35 -11.16
N ALA A 65 7.39 -24.18 -12.26
CA ALA A 65 8.71 -24.77 -12.43
C ALA A 65 9.78 -24.12 -11.55
N SER A 66 9.62 -22.82 -11.19
CA SER A 66 10.61 -22.07 -10.44
C SER A 66 10.53 -22.25 -8.92
N SER A 67 9.38 -22.65 -8.39
CA SER A 67 9.18 -22.81 -6.94
C SER A 67 7.96 -23.70 -6.62
N PRO A 68 7.99 -24.50 -5.53
CA PRO A 68 6.87 -25.36 -5.13
C PRO A 68 5.62 -24.56 -4.74
N GLY A 69 4.43 -25.15 -4.96
CA GLY A 69 3.14 -24.59 -4.57
C GLY A 69 2.32 -23.99 -5.73
N PRO A 70 1.12 -23.43 -5.47
CA PRO A 70 0.22 -22.90 -6.50
C PRO A 70 0.82 -21.67 -7.20
N ALA A 71 0.69 -21.59 -8.53
CA ALA A 71 1.22 -20.48 -9.33
C ALA A 71 0.34 -19.20 -9.22
N ILE A 72 -0.97 -19.37 -8.98
CA ILE A 72 -1.89 -18.27 -8.74
C ILE A 72 -1.98 -18.01 -7.24
N TYR A 73 -1.63 -16.80 -6.85
CA TYR A 73 -1.80 -16.27 -5.51
C TYR A 73 -3.17 -15.62 -5.37
N ARG A 74 -3.85 -15.91 -4.27
CA ARG A 74 -5.17 -15.40 -3.95
C ARG A 74 -5.09 -14.65 -2.63
N GLN A 75 -5.68 -13.45 -2.58
CA GLN A 75 -5.68 -12.65 -1.36
C GLN A 75 -6.99 -11.88 -1.23
N VAL A 76 -7.53 -11.81 -0.02
CA VAL A 76 -8.70 -11.01 0.26
C VAL A 76 -8.33 -9.52 0.22
N ARG A 77 -9.14 -8.73 -0.47
CA ARG A 77 -9.01 -7.27 -0.60
C ARG A 77 -10.35 -6.60 -0.35
N VAL A 78 -10.30 -5.31 0.01
CA VAL A 78 -11.48 -4.47 0.18
C VAL A 78 -11.79 -3.76 -1.13
N GLY A 79 -13.01 -3.92 -1.59
CA GLY A 79 -13.54 -3.32 -2.80
C GLY A 79 -14.56 -2.23 -2.51
N ARG A 80 -15.45 -1.98 -3.50
CA ARG A 80 -16.47 -0.94 -3.41
C ARG A 80 -17.41 -1.15 -2.21
N ASN A 81 -17.72 -0.05 -1.51
CA ASN A 81 -18.57 0.00 -0.32
C ASN A 81 -18.11 -0.94 0.81
N GLY A 82 -16.80 -1.17 0.92
CA GLY A 82 -16.22 -2.02 1.95
C GLY A 82 -16.41 -3.53 1.74
N ARG A 83 -17.03 -3.98 0.64
CA ARG A 83 -17.20 -5.41 0.34
C ARG A 83 -15.86 -6.05 0.02
N THR A 84 -15.57 -7.19 0.61
CA THR A 84 -14.37 -7.95 0.33
C THR A 84 -14.51 -8.79 -0.93
N PHE A 85 -13.40 -8.97 -1.65
CA PHE A 85 -13.28 -9.86 -2.80
C PHE A 85 -11.92 -10.52 -2.83
N THR A 86 -11.75 -11.57 -3.63
CA THR A 86 -10.47 -12.26 -3.80
C THR A 86 -9.76 -11.73 -5.04
N ILE A 87 -8.61 -11.06 -4.85
CA ILE A 87 -7.74 -10.65 -5.95
C ILE A 87 -6.88 -11.82 -6.43
N PHE A 88 -6.68 -11.92 -7.75
CA PHE A 88 -5.84 -12.93 -8.39
C PHE A 88 -4.53 -12.30 -8.87
N LYS A 89 -3.40 -12.96 -8.55
CA LYS A 89 -2.07 -12.57 -9.02
C LYS A 89 -1.23 -13.80 -9.35
N LEU A 90 -0.20 -13.65 -10.17
CA LEU A 90 0.85 -14.67 -10.23
C LEU A 90 1.68 -14.61 -8.94
N ARG A 91 2.02 -15.78 -8.43
CA ARG A 91 2.89 -15.88 -7.26
C ARG A 91 4.31 -15.46 -7.62
N THR A 92 4.82 -14.45 -6.95
CA THR A 92 6.17 -13.90 -7.11
C THR A 92 7.03 -14.05 -5.87
N MET A 93 6.42 -14.44 -4.75
CA MET A 93 7.08 -14.70 -3.47
C MET A 93 7.10 -16.21 -3.15
N ARG A 94 7.94 -16.62 -2.19
CA ARG A 94 7.92 -17.97 -1.64
C ARG A 94 6.57 -18.25 -0.98
N GLN A 95 6.20 -19.53 -0.87
CA GLN A 95 4.88 -19.92 -0.34
C GLN A 95 4.70 -19.53 1.14
N ASP A 96 5.77 -19.52 1.90
CA ASP A 96 5.85 -19.23 3.33
C ASP A 96 6.22 -17.77 3.64
N ALA A 97 6.10 -16.87 2.66
CA ALA A 97 6.61 -15.50 2.73
C ALA A 97 6.05 -14.68 3.91
N GLU A 98 4.84 -14.95 4.35
CA GLU A 98 4.17 -14.24 5.46
C GLU A 98 4.07 -15.10 6.76
N ALA A 99 4.62 -16.33 6.76
CA ALA A 99 4.48 -17.24 7.91
C ALA A 99 5.15 -16.72 9.20
N VAL A 100 6.22 -15.94 9.05
CA VAL A 100 6.99 -15.42 10.21
C VAL A 100 6.66 -13.96 10.51
N THR A 101 6.42 -13.16 9.48
CA THR A 101 6.27 -11.69 9.61
C THR A 101 4.84 -11.22 9.62
N GLY A 102 3.87 -12.11 9.33
CA GLY A 102 2.49 -11.68 9.12
C GLY A 102 2.32 -10.75 7.92
N PRO A 103 1.18 -10.02 7.84
CA PRO A 103 0.89 -9.08 6.77
C PRO A 103 1.77 -7.84 6.84
N THR A 104 2.74 -7.73 5.92
CA THR A 104 3.65 -6.59 5.81
C THR A 104 3.65 -6.03 4.39
N TRP A 105 3.91 -4.71 4.24
CA TRP A 105 4.14 -4.13 2.93
C TRP A 105 5.43 -4.67 2.33
N ALA A 106 5.40 -4.91 1.01
CA ALA A 106 6.59 -5.36 0.30
C ALA A 106 7.60 -4.20 0.14
N SER A 107 8.87 -4.47 0.45
CA SER A 107 9.98 -3.55 0.21
C SER A 107 10.54 -3.72 -1.21
N THR A 108 11.37 -2.76 -1.65
CA THR A 108 12.00 -2.77 -2.98
C THR A 108 12.87 -4.00 -3.20
N ASP A 109 13.66 -4.41 -2.19
CA ASP A 109 14.54 -5.58 -2.22
C ASP A 109 14.06 -6.67 -1.25
N ASP A 110 12.78 -7.01 -1.34
CA ASP A 110 12.15 -7.99 -0.47
C ASP A 110 12.76 -9.39 -0.67
N PRO A 111 13.42 -9.98 0.36
CA PRO A 111 14.09 -11.29 0.24
C PRO A 111 13.12 -12.44 0.01
N ARG A 112 11.83 -12.24 0.23
CA ARG A 112 10.76 -13.22 0.00
C ARG A 112 10.48 -13.41 -1.50
N VAL A 113 10.93 -12.49 -2.35
CA VAL A 113 10.68 -12.52 -3.80
C VAL A 113 11.59 -13.52 -4.48
N THR A 114 11.04 -14.44 -5.29
CA THR A 114 11.81 -15.40 -6.08
C THR A 114 12.55 -14.71 -7.24
N ARG A 115 13.60 -15.34 -7.79
CA ARG A 115 14.33 -14.79 -8.94
C ARG A 115 13.40 -14.53 -10.14
N VAL A 116 12.56 -15.51 -10.46
CA VAL A 116 11.53 -15.41 -11.52
C VAL A 116 10.50 -14.35 -11.14
N GLY A 117 10.06 -14.32 -9.87
CA GLY A 117 9.11 -13.33 -9.36
C GLY A 117 9.60 -11.89 -9.51
N ARG A 118 10.91 -11.66 -9.40
CA ARG A 118 11.50 -10.32 -9.60
C ARG A 118 11.31 -9.83 -11.04
N VAL A 119 11.55 -10.68 -12.02
CA VAL A 119 11.34 -10.35 -13.44
C VAL A 119 9.85 -10.10 -13.71
N ILE A 120 8.98 -11.00 -13.23
CA ILE A 120 7.52 -10.90 -13.42
C ILE A 120 6.98 -9.59 -12.82
N ARG A 121 7.46 -9.19 -11.62
CA ARG A 121 7.09 -7.91 -10.97
C ARG A 121 7.63 -6.70 -11.72
N ALA A 122 8.88 -6.74 -12.17
CA ALA A 122 9.49 -5.64 -12.92
C ALA A 122 8.70 -5.30 -14.19
N LEU A 123 8.08 -6.32 -14.82
CA LEU A 123 7.24 -6.21 -16.00
C LEU A 123 5.74 -6.05 -15.66
N HIS A 124 5.36 -5.99 -14.38
CA HIS A 124 3.96 -5.97 -13.92
C HIS A 124 3.09 -7.13 -14.43
N LEU A 125 3.70 -8.23 -14.85
CA LEU A 125 3.00 -9.40 -15.38
C LEU A 125 2.28 -10.19 -14.28
N ASP A 126 2.68 -10.01 -13.02
CA ASP A 126 2.01 -10.63 -11.87
C ASP A 126 0.56 -10.16 -11.70
N GLU A 127 0.21 -9.02 -12.24
CA GLU A 127 -1.11 -8.43 -12.13
C GLU A 127 -2.07 -8.81 -13.27
N LEU A 128 -1.59 -9.50 -14.34
CA LEU A 128 -2.42 -9.94 -15.45
C LEU A 128 -3.67 -10.76 -15.03
N PRO A 129 -3.60 -11.67 -14.04
CA PRO A 129 -4.80 -12.39 -13.60
C PRO A 129 -5.89 -11.50 -13.00
N GLN A 130 -5.61 -10.24 -12.65
CA GLN A 130 -6.64 -9.30 -12.19
C GLN A 130 -7.64 -8.91 -13.30
N LEU A 131 -7.32 -9.16 -14.57
CA LEU A 131 -8.29 -9.03 -15.65
C LEU A 131 -9.55 -9.87 -15.36
N PHE A 132 -9.41 -11.06 -14.75
CA PHE A 132 -10.56 -11.85 -14.32
C PHE A 132 -11.37 -11.14 -13.24
N ASN A 133 -10.76 -10.39 -12.31
CA ASN A 133 -11.50 -9.60 -11.33
C ASN A 133 -12.29 -8.46 -11.99
N VAL A 134 -11.78 -7.90 -13.10
CA VAL A 134 -12.54 -6.91 -13.88
C VAL A 134 -13.74 -7.56 -14.57
N LEU A 135 -13.57 -8.74 -15.17
CA LEU A 135 -14.65 -9.49 -15.82
C LEU A 135 -15.71 -9.96 -14.81
N LEU A 136 -15.30 -10.34 -13.60
CA LEU A 136 -16.20 -10.70 -12.50
C LEU A 136 -16.92 -9.48 -11.90
N GLY A 137 -16.49 -8.27 -12.21
CA GLY A 137 -17.09 -7.03 -11.72
C GLY A 137 -16.62 -6.59 -10.34
N ASP A 138 -15.59 -7.25 -9.76
CA ASP A 138 -14.98 -6.86 -8.49
C ASP A 138 -14.10 -5.61 -8.64
N MET A 139 -13.46 -5.48 -9.80
CA MET A 139 -12.51 -4.42 -10.12
C MET A 139 -12.90 -3.65 -11.39
N SER A 140 -12.21 -2.56 -11.63
CA SER A 140 -12.15 -1.81 -12.88
C SER A 140 -10.70 -1.81 -13.40
N LEU A 141 -10.49 -1.48 -14.69
CA LEU A 141 -9.13 -1.30 -15.20
C LEU A 141 -8.42 -0.15 -14.47
N VAL A 142 -9.11 0.98 -14.30
CA VAL A 142 -8.59 2.18 -13.62
C VAL A 142 -9.40 2.47 -12.37
N GLY A 143 -8.72 2.76 -11.26
CA GLY A 143 -9.34 3.07 -9.97
C GLY A 143 -8.32 3.09 -8.83
N PRO A 144 -8.76 3.42 -7.61
CA PRO A 144 -7.94 3.29 -6.42
C PRO A 144 -7.46 1.84 -6.22
N ARG A 145 -6.18 1.65 -5.83
CA ARG A 145 -5.64 0.30 -5.60
C ARG A 145 -6.29 -0.36 -4.40
N PRO A 146 -6.79 -1.62 -4.50
CA PRO A 146 -7.43 -2.29 -3.37
C PRO A 146 -6.42 -2.66 -2.29
N GLU A 147 -6.80 -2.44 -1.02
CA GLU A 147 -5.98 -2.77 0.14
C GLU A 147 -6.53 -3.97 0.90
N ARG A 148 -5.71 -4.55 1.77
CA ARG A 148 -6.09 -5.65 2.67
C ARG A 148 -7.06 -5.12 3.73
N PRO A 149 -7.98 -5.97 4.25
CA PRO A 149 -8.91 -5.55 5.29
C PRO A 149 -8.23 -4.97 6.52
N GLU A 150 -7.13 -5.57 6.98
CA GLU A 150 -6.37 -5.15 8.15
C GLU A 150 -5.82 -3.72 7.98
N PHE A 151 -5.23 -3.44 6.81
CA PHE A 151 -4.74 -2.10 6.51
C PHE A 151 -5.87 -1.10 6.29
N THR A 152 -6.97 -1.52 5.66
CA THR A 152 -8.13 -0.63 5.44
C THR A 152 -8.74 -0.17 6.76
N GLN A 153 -8.88 -1.05 7.74
CA GLN A 153 -9.39 -0.70 9.06
C GLN A 153 -8.44 0.24 9.80
N LEU A 154 -7.14 -0.08 9.82
CA LEU A 154 -6.12 0.73 10.46
C LEU A 154 -6.03 2.15 9.85
N LEU A 155 -5.94 2.21 8.52
CA LEU A 155 -5.76 3.46 7.79
C LEU A 155 -7.03 4.31 7.78
N GLY A 156 -8.21 3.68 7.80
CA GLY A 156 -9.49 4.36 7.93
C GLY A 156 -9.63 5.14 9.24
N ARG A 157 -9.02 4.64 10.33
CA ARG A 157 -8.97 5.34 11.62
C ARG A 157 -7.89 6.43 11.68
N LYS A 158 -6.76 6.24 11.00
CA LYS A 158 -5.57 7.11 11.11
C LYS A 158 -5.48 8.21 10.06
N VAL A 159 -6.14 8.04 8.92
CA VAL A 159 -6.04 8.96 7.78
C VAL A 159 -7.44 9.46 7.41
N PRO A 160 -7.76 10.73 7.71
CA PRO A 160 -9.05 11.33 7.34
C PRO A 160 -9.32 11.20 5.84
N GLY A 161 -10.55 10.82 5.45
CA GLY A 161 -10.93 10.65 4.06
C GLY A 161 -10.39 9.39 3.39
N TYR A 162 -9.68 8.51 4.11
CA TYR A 162 -9.15 7.27 3.53
C TYR A 162 -10.25 6.36 2.95
N LEU A 163 -11.40 6.29 3.60
CA LEU A 163 -12.50 5.42 3.20
C LEU A 163 -13.26 5.94 1.96
N ASP A 164 -13.10 7.20 1.58
CA ASP A 164 -13.74 7.79 0.39
C ASP A 164 -13.37 7.05 -0.90
N ARG A 165 -12.18 6.48 -0.95
CA ARG A 165 -11.68 5.65 -2.06
C ARG A 165 -12.51 4.38 -2.29
N LEU A 166 -13.27 3.93 -1.28
CA LEU A 166 -14.14 2.76 -1.36
C LEU A 166 -15.50 3.07 -2.01
N SER A 167 -15.80 4.32 -2.33
CA SER A 167 -17.03 4.71 -3.03
C SER A 167 -17.12 4.16 -4.46
N VAL A 168 -15.98 3.79 -5.04
CA VAL A 168 -15.88 3.26 -6.41
C VAL A 168 -15.21 1.88 -6.43
N ARG A 169 -15.31 1.17 -7.57
CA ARG A 169 -14.58 -0.09 -7.76
C ARG A 169 -13.07 0.16 -7.76
N PRO A 170 -12.27 -0.68 -7.10
CA PRO A 170 -10.82 -0.59 -7.17
C PRO A 170 -10.30 -0.87 -8.58
N GLY A 171 -9.10 -0.35 -8.89
CA GLY A 171 -8.46 -0.49 -10.19
C GLY A 171 -7.21 -1.37 -10.18
N ILE A 172 -6.89 -1.93 -11.36
CA ILE A 172 -5.58 -2.55 -11.62
C ILE A 172 -4.52 -1.45 -11.61
N THR A 173 -4.79 -0.33 -12.30
CA THR A 173 -3.98 0.89 -12.26
C THR A 173 -4.81 2.08 -11.79
N GLY A 174 -4.19 3.22 -11.48
CA GLY A 174 -4.90 4.40 -11.00
C GLY A 174 -4.02 5.63 -10.93
N LEU A 175 -4.64 6.79 -10.70
CA LEU A 175 -3.95 8.08 -10.66
C LEU A 175 -2.83 8.10 -9.61
N ALA A 176 -3.08 7.56 -8.42
CA ALA A 176 -2.09 7.44 -7.36
C ALA A 176 -0.93 6.51 -7.77
N GLN A 177 -1.24 5.35 -8.38
CA GLN A 177 -0.24 4.35 -8.76
C GLN A 177 0.73 4.83 -9.85
N ILE A 178 0.29 5.70 -10.78
CA ILE A 178 1.19 6.26 -11.80
C ILE A 178 2.02 7.43 -11.25
N ASN A 179 1.59 8.12 -10.19
CA ASN A 179 2.24 9.30 -9.64
C ASN A 179 3.15 9.04 -8.44
N LEU A 180 2.83 8.05 -7.60
CA LEU A 180 3.50 7.81 -6.32
C LEU A 180 4.23 6.48 -6.30
N PRO A 181 5.35 6.38 -5.55
CA PRO A 181 5.95 5.10 -5.22
C PRO A 181 5.02 4.28 -4.29
N PRO A 182 5.33 3.00 -4.05
CA PRO A 182 4.64 2.19 -3.04
C PRO A 182 4.65 2.85 -1.65
N ASP A 183 3.58 2.60 -0.88
CA ASP A 183 3.46 3.15 0.47
C ASP A 183 4.55 2.58 1.40
N THR A 184 5.16 3.44 2.21
CA THR A 184 6.17 3.09 3.22
C THR A 184 5.81 3.56 4.61
N ASP A 185 4.96 4.58 4.71
CA ASP A 185 4.56 5.24 5.94
C ASP A 185 3.17 5.91 5.81
N LEU A 186 2.68 6.49 6.90
CA LEU A 186 1.37 7.18 6.90
C LEU A 186 1.35 8.41 6.00
N GLU A 187 2.49 9.07 5.81
CA GLU A 187 2.55 10.27 4.97
C GLU A 187 2.41 9.89 3.49
N SER A 188 3.03 8.79 3.04
CA SER A 188 2.81 8.25 1.69
C SER A 188 1.35 7.87 1.46
N VAL A 189 0.68 7.31 2.48
CA VAL A 189 -0.76 7.00 2.41
C VAL A 189 -1.60 8.28 2.31
N ARG A 190 -1.29 9.34 3.06
CA ARG A 190 -2.00 10.63 2.94
C ARG A 190 -1.91 11.20 1.53
N ARG A 191 -0.71 11.18 0.93
CA ARG A 191 -0.51 11.59 -0.47
C ARG A 191 -1.34 10.76 -1.44
N LYS A 192 -1.40 9.46 -1.23
CA LYS A 192 -2.21 8.54 -2.03
C LYS A 192 -3.70 8.86 -1.93
N VAL A 193 -4.22 9.15 -0.72
CA VAL A 193 -5.62 9.52 -0.50
C VAL A 193 -6.00 10.77 -1.28
N VAL A 194 -5.12 11.79 -1.33
CA VAL A 194 -5.35 13.02 -2.13
C VAL A 194 -5.63 12.66 -3.59
N LEU A 195 -4.80 11.80 -4.19
CA LEU A 195 -4.94 11.42 -5.60
C LEU A 195 -6.11 10.46 -5.84
N ASP A 196 -6.38 9.56 -4.91
CA ASP A 196 -7.52 8.67 -5.01
C ASP A 196 -8.85 9.46 -4.94
N ARG A 197 -8.92 10.50 -4.08
CA ARG A 197 -10.08 11.40 -4.03
C ARG A 197 -10.21 12.24 -5.29
N GLU A 198 -9.11 12.87 -5.77
CA GLU A 198 -9.10 13.60 -7.04
C GLU A 198 -9.66 12.72 -8.17
N TYR A 199 -9.23 11.45 -8.22
CA TYR A 199 -9.73 10.53 -9.22
C TYR A 199 -11.23 10.25 -9.06
N VAL A 200 -11.71 10.00 -7.85
CA VAL A 200 -13.14 9.74 -7.59
C VAL A 200 -14.01 10.93 -8.01
N GLU A 201 -13.55 12.15 -7.76
CA GLU A 201 -14.29 13.39 -8.04
C GLU A 201 -14.26 13.78 -9.53
N SER A 202 -13.13 13.58 -10.20
CA SER A 202 -12.86 14.13 -11.55
C SER A 202 -12.71 13.07 -12.65
N ALA A 203 -12.92 11.77 -12.34
CA ALA A 203 -12.78 10.70 -13.32
C ALA A 203 -13.58 10.98 -14.62
N SER A 204 -12.95 10.71 -15.74
CA SER A 204 -13.53 10.84 -17.07
C SER A 204 -12.95 9.79 -18.03
N PRO A 205 -13.60 9.50 -19.17
CA PRO A 205 -13.07 8.57 -20.15
C PRO A 205 -11.65 8.95 -20.63
N LEU A 206 -11.42 10.23 -20.84
CA LEU A 206 -10.11 10.74 -21.27
C LEU A 206 -9.04 10.52 -20.20
N MET A 207 -9.40 10.73 -18.93
CA MET A 207 -8.50 10.50 -17.80
C MET A 207 -8.11 9.02 -17.70
N ASP A 208 -9.08 8.11 -17.83
CA ASP A 208 -8.83 6.67 -17.83
C ASP A 208 -7.91 6.24 -18.97
N VAL A 209 -8.17 6.71 -20.21
CA VAL A 209 -7.30 6.42 -21.37
C VAL A 209 -5.87 6.93 -21.13
N LYS A 210 -5.71 8.13 -20.59
CA LYS A 210 -4.39 8.68 -20.26
C LYS A 210 -3.67 7.86 -19.18
N ILE A 211 -4.38 7.41 -18.14
CA ILE A 211 -3.80 6.57 -17.07
C ILE A 211 -3.37 5.21 -17.64
N LEU A 212 -4.21 4.59 -18.48
CA LEU A 212 -3.87 3.33 -19.16
C LEU A 212 -2.65 3.50 -20.07
N ALA A 213 -2.59 4.57 -20.84
CA ALA A 213 -1.42 4.89 -21.69
C ALA A 213 -0.14 5.05 -20.86
N CYS A 214 -0.19 5.80 -19.74
CA CYS A 214 0.95 5.90 -18.80
C CYS A 214 1.39 4.54 -18.29
N THR A 215 0.44 3.66 -17.98
CA THR A 215 0.72 2.30 -17.50
C THR A 215 1.40 1.46 -18.56
N CYS A 216 0.89 1.49 -19.80
CA CYS A 216 1.51 0.80 -20.94
C CYS A 216 2.94 1.28 -21.22
N PHE A 217 3.16 2.59 -21.25
CA PHE A 217 4.49 3.17 -21.44
C PHE A 217 5.47 2.77 -20.34
N ARG A 218 4.99 2.69 -19.09
CA ARG A 218 5.80 2.24 -17.96
C ARG A 218 6.21 0.77 -18.10
N ILE A 219 5.32 -0.10 -18.59
CA ILE A 219 5.62 -1.53 -18.81
C ILE A 219 6.71 -1.69 -19.87
N VAL A 220 6.72 -0.87 -20.94
CA VAL A 220 7.76 -0.89 -21.96
C VAL A 220 9.03 -0.08 -21.59
N GLY A 221 9.15 0.34 -20.32
CA GLY A 221 10.36 0.99 -19.79
C GLY A 221 10.51 2.48 -20.10
N ILE A 222 9.47 3.13 -20.64
CA ILE A 222 9.50 4.58 -20.89
C ILE A 222 9.33 5.33 -19.55
N HIS A 223 10.18 6.34 -19.33
CA HIS A 223 10.22 7.11 -18.09
C HIS A 223 8.85 7.69 -17.72
N GLY A 224 8.30 7.23 -16.59
CA GLY A 224 6.97 7.61 -16.13
C GLY A 224 6.78 9.12 -15.91
N THR A 225 7.83 9.88 -15.59
CA THR A 225 7.75 11.35 -15.44
C THR A 225 7.46 12.05 -16.76
N LEU A 226 8.13 11.64 -17.84
CA LEU A 226 7.90 12.21 -19.17
C LEU A 226 6.47 11.96 -19.66
N THR A 227 6.00 10.72 -19.54
CA THR A 227 4.65 10.36 -19.98
C THR A 227 3.56 11.06 -19.18
N ARG A 228 3.72 11.21 -17.84
CA ARG A 228 2.78 11.98 -17.02
C ARG A 228 2.72 13.46 -17.39
N ARG A 229 3.88 14.10 -17.67
CA ARG A 229 3.94 15.49 -18.13
C ARG A 229 3.24 15.68 -19.47
N LEU A 230 3.58 14.85 -20.44
CA LEU A 230 2.99 14.92 -21.78
C LEU A 230 1.47 14.72 -21.77
N LEU A 231 0.96 13.85 -20.90
CA LEU A 231 -0.46 13.56 -20.80
C LEU A 231 -1.20 14.46 -19.80
N GLY A 232 -0.50 15.40 -19.13
CA GLY A 232 -1.10 16.32 -18.15
C GLY A 232 -1.59 15.62 -16.87
N LEU A 233 -0.95 14.51 -16.49
CA LEU A 233 -1.29 13.71 -15.29
C LEU A 233 -0.27 13.86 -14.15
N GLU A 234 0.73 14.72 -14.28
CA GLU A 234 1.68 14.95 -13.18
C GLU A 234 1.01 15.73 -12.06
N ARG A 235 1.02 15.16 -10.85
CA ARG A 235 0.33 15.71 -9.67
C ARG A 235 1.26 15.93 -8.48
N TRP A 236 2.56 15.74 -8.64
CA TRP A 236 3.52 15.81 -7.54
C TRP A 236 3.44 17.12 -6.75
N ALA A 237 3.41 18.27 -7.45
CA ALA A 237 3.35 19.58 -6.81
C ALA A 237 2.03 19.79 -6.03
N ALA A 238 0.90 19.38 -6.61
CA ALA A 238 -0.41 19.48 -5.98
C ALA A 238 -0.51 18.60 -4.73
N VAL A 239 0.00 17.37 -4.79
CA VAL A 239 0.05 16.45 -3.64
C VAL A 239 0.90 17.02 -2.52
N MET A 240 2.09 17.54 -2.83
CA MET A 240 2.97 18.15 -1.81
C MET A 240 2.38 19.39 -1.19
N ALA A 241 1.63 20.19 -1.94
CA ALA A 241 0.91 21.35 -1.40
C ALA A 241 -0.23 20.92 -0.45
N ALA A 242 -1.00 19.90 -0.84
CA ALA A 242 -2.14 19.41 -0.05
C ALA A 242 -1.71 18.68 1.24
N THR A 243 -0.53 18.07 1.27
CA THR A 243 -0.01 17.31 2.43
C THR A 243 0.90 18.15 3.35
N ARG A 244 1.40 19.29 2.88
CA ARG A 244 1.96 20.30 3.78
C ARG A 244 0.79 20.93 4.52
N GLY A 245 0.52 20.47 5.75
CA GLY A 245 -0.43 21.12 6.65
C GLY A 245 -0.12 22.64 6.76
N PRO A 246 -1.07 23.48 7.24
CA PRO A 246 -0.77 24.87 7.51
C PRO A 246 0.50 24.89 8.34
N ALA A 247 1.51 25.63 7.87
CA ALA A 247 2.79 25.78 8.54
C ALA A 247 2.48 26.01 10.02
N VAL A 248 2.86 25.06 10.87
CA VAL A 248 2.86 25.29 12.32
C VAL A 248 3.75 26.50 12.48
N ALA A 249 3.10 27.66 12.72
CA ALA A 249 3.80 28.86 13.02
C ALA A 249 4.79 28.49 14.11
N SER A 250 6.08 28.63 13.81
CA SER A 250 7.19 28.40 14.70
C SER A 250 6.80 28.98 16.06
N SER A 251 6.32 28.14 16.97
CA SER A 251 6.16 28.46 18.37
C SER A 251 7.60 28.71 18.86
N ARG A 252 7.85 29.98 19.09
CA ARG A 252 9.00 30.56 19.75
C ARG A 252 9.67 29.54 20.66
N GLU A 253 10.98 29.41 20.53
CA GLU A 253 11.88 28.89 21.55
C GLU A 253 11.34 29.22 22.94
N ALA A 254 10.76 28.23 23.59
CA ALA A 254 10.53 28.32 25.04
C ALA A 254 11.90 28.20 25.66
N THR A 255 12.49 29.35 25.98
CA THR A 255 13.66 29.51 26.84
C THR A 255 13.45 28.67 28.09
N ILE A 256 14.19 27.56 28.21
CA ILE A 256 14.25 26.80 29.46
C ILE A 256 14.90 27.69 30.50
N PRO A 257 14.25 27.99 31.63
CA PRO A 257 14.90 28.70 32.70
C PRO A 257 16.01 27.81 33.29
N SER A 258 17.24 28.32 33.30
CA SER A 258 18.39 27.71 33.95
C SER A 258 18.07 27.35 35.40
N ALA A 259 18.22 26.07 35.69
CA ALA A 259 17.98 25.47 36.98
C ALA A 259 18.85 26.07 38.07
N VAL A 260 18.19 26.40 39.13
CA VAL A 260 18.67 26.82 40.46
C VAL A 260 19.67 25.76 40.97
N SER A 261 20.86 26.24 41.32
CA SER A 261 21.88 25.54 42.07
C SER A 261 21.39 25.26 43.49
N THR A 262 21.43 24.01 43.91
CA THR A 262 21.34 23.62 45.34
C THR A 262 22.64 22.94 45.80
N PRO A 263 23.05 23.10 47.06
CA PRO A 263 24.41 22.89 47.48
C PRO A 263 24.67 21.45 47.93
N HIS A 264 25.97 21.10 47.91
CA HIS A 264 26.59 19.89 48.44
C HIS A 264 26.09 19.47 49.82
N SER A 265 25.85 18.17 49.97
CA SER A 265 26.05 17.48 51.26
C SER A 265 26.77 16.18 51.02
N ASN A 266 27.94 16.05 51.67
CA ASN A 266 28.77 14.87 51.75
C ASN A 266 28.07 13.72 52.46
N GLY A 267 28.30 12.48 52.04
CA GLY A 267 27.91 11.28 52.80
C GLY A 267 28.58 10.03 52.19
N HIS A 268 29.61 9.60 52.87
CA HIS A 268 30.33 8.33 52.68
C HIS A 268 29.44 7.07 52.72
N TYR A 269 29.92 6.06 52.10
CA TYR A 269 29.97 4.58 52.34
C TYR A 269 29.88 3.90 50.99
N GLY A 270 30.77 3.04 50.53
CA GLY A 270 31.50 1.98 51.17
C GLY A 270 31.21 0.68 50.40
N ALA A 271 32.16 0.24 49.65
CA ALA A 271 32.47 -1.12 49.20
C ALA A 271 31.41 -2.23 49.20
N ALA A 272 31.26 -2.87 48.04
CA ALA A 272 31.26 -4.32 47.87
C ALA A 272 31.57 -4.73 46.44
N LYS A 273 32.80 -5.09 46.18
CA LYS A 273 33.24 -6.01 45.11
C LYS A 273 32.95 -7.42 45.59
N THR A 274 32.57 -8.29 44.62
CA THR A 274 32.78 -9.75 44.60
C THR A 274 31.47 -10.49 44.22
N ALA A 275 31.44 -11.01 43.03
CA ALA A 275 31.08 -12.37 42.63
C ALA A 275 30.67 -12.45 41.14
N ALA A 276 31.69 -12.53 40.30
CA ALA A 276 31.53 -13.08 38.98
C ALA A 276 32.60 -14.19 38.84
N ARG A 277 32.19 -15.44 39.03
CA ARG A 277 32.84 -16.65 38.47
C ARG A 277 32.09 -17.89 38.88
N ALA A 278 31.92 -18.75 37.87
CA ALA A 278 31.44 -20.12 37.93
C ALA A 278 29.95 -20.30 37.56
N VAL A 279 29.69 -20.65 36.31
CA VAL A 279 29.22 -21.98 35.93
C VAL A 279 29.41 -22.12 34.39
N GLN A 280 30.55 -22.70 34.06
CA GLN A 280 30.79 -23.28 32.72
C GLN A 280 31.30 -24.71 33.02
N LYS A 281 30.39 -25.71 32.83
CA LYS A 281 30.69 -27.13 32.60
C LYS A 281 29.43 -27.95 32.87
N ASN A 282 28.77 -28.41 31.81
CA ASN A 282 28.38 -29.81 31.68
C ASN A 282 27.64 -30.00 30.34
N ARG A 283 28.37 -30.58 29.39
CA ARG A 283 27.80 -31.46 28.35
C ARG A 283 28.05 -32.90 28.79
N PRO A 284 27.14 -33.84 28.60
CA PRO A 284 27.49 -35.17 28.08
C PRO A 284 26.80 -35.45 26.75
N ARG A 285 27.53 -36.07 25.97
CA ARG A 285 27.62 -37.07 24.91
C ARG A 285 26.30 -37.36 24.18
#